data_18d08cc54987438e6cd4a69cfde67ccf
#
_entry.id   18d08cc54987438e6cd4a69cfde67ccf
#
_cell.length_a   1.000
_cell.length_b   1.000
_cell.length_c   1.000
_cell.angle_alpha   90.00
_cell.angle_beta   90.00
_cell.angle_gamma   90.00
#
_symmetry.space_group_name_H-M   'P 1'
#
loop_
_entity.id
_entity.type
_entity.pdbx_description
1 polymer ?
#
loop_
_entity_poly.entity_id
_entity_poly.type
_entity_poly.pdbx_seq_one_letter_code
_entity_poly.pdbx_strand_id
1 'polypeptide(L)'
;MTKEKVIPQIRFSGFTDTWEQRKLGELFDYEQPQPYIVRGTEYDDSFPTPVLTAGQSFVLGYTNEKQGIKMASPEHPVIIFDDFTTASHFVDFPFKVKSSAIKLLTLRDKNEDIHFAYQVLQNIAYTPVSHERHWISKFATFATLMPECKSEMQAIGHFMSNLDGLITLHQRKRLSIRQRSPV
;
A
#
# COMPACT_ATOMS: atom_id res chain seq x y z
N MET A 1 -0.68 -9.51 29.31
CA MET A 1 0.41 -8.56 28.99
C MET A 1 -0.22 -7.20 28.78
N THR A 2 0.11 -6.23 29.62
CA THR A 2 -0.33 -4.83 29.45
C THR A 2 0.36 -4.29 28.20
N LYS A 3 -0.42 -3.82 27.22
CA LYS A 3 0.12 -3.13 26.04
C LYS A 3 0.83 -1.85 26.51
N GLU A 4 2.02 -1.60 25.99
CA GLU A 4 2.75 -0.36 26.25
C GLU A 4 1.96 0.81 25.67
N LYS A 5 1.67 1.82 26.48
CA LYS A 5 0.95 3.03 26.10
C LYS A 5 1.92 4.20 26.14
N VAL A 6 1.99 4.94 25.05
CA VAL A 6 2.92 6.05 24.87
C VAL A 6 2.20 7.30 24.40
N ILE A 7 2.62 8.46 24.87
CA ILE A 7 2.21 9.76 24.31
C ILE A 7 3.30 10.19 23.33
N PRO A 8 3.01 10.33 22.03
CA PRO A 8 4.02 10.76 21.06
C PRO A 8 4.43 12.22 21.32
N GLN A 9 5.71 12.51 21.11
CA GLN A 9 6.25 13.87 21.29
C GLN A 9 5.77 14.86 20.22
N ILE A 10 5.51 14.35 19.02
CA ILE A 10 5.05 15.14 17.87
C ILE A 10 3.70 14.57 17.43
N ARG A 11 2.68 15.42 17.39
CA ARG A 11 1.34 15.08 16.91
C ARG A 11 0.54 16.32 16.53
N PHE A 12 -0.56 16.14 15.85
CA PHE A 12 -1.50 17.24 15.58
C PHE A 12 -2.13 17.75 16.89
N SER A 13 -2.40 19.06 16.95
CA SER A 13 -3.09 19.63 18.10
C SER A 13 -4.52 19.09 18.25
N GLY A 14 -4.98 18.96 19.49
CA GLY A 14 -6.33 18.51 19.81
C GLY A 14 -6.45 17.01 20.11
N PHE A 15 -5.40 16.21 19.88
CA PHE A 15 -5.38 14.81 20.27
C PHE A 15 -4.62 14.60 21.59
N THR A 16 -5.20 13.86 22.51
CA THR A 16 -4.65 13.60 23.85
C THR A 16 -4.54 12.11 24.18
N ASP A 17 -5.23 11.23 23.40
CA ASP A 17 -5.22 9.80 23.63
C ASP A 17 -3.84 9.19 23.47
N THR A 18 -3.59 8.09 24.15
CA THR A 18 -2.32 7.36 24.05
C THR A 18 -2.23 6.61 22.72
N TRP A 19 -0.97 6.32 22.32
CA TRP A 19 -0.69 5.36 21.28
C TRP A 19 -0.40 4.01 21.92
N GLU A 20 -0.85 2.93 21.28
CA GLU A 20 -0.61 1.56 21.70
C GLU A 20 0.16 0.75 20.69
N GLN A 21 0.89 -0.27 21.16
CA GLN A 21 1.51 -1.25 20.27
C GLN A 21 0.44 -2.16 19.66
N ARG A 22 0.39 -2.21 18.33
CA ARG A 22 -0.47 -3.11 17.56
C ARG A 22 0.34 -3.83 16.49
N LYS A 23 -0.02 -5.08 16.23
CA LYS A 23 0.61 -5.87 15.17
C LYS A 23 0.02 -5.51 13.80
N LEU A 24 0.84 -5.59 12.75
CA LEU A 24 0.34 -5.39 11.39
C LEU A 24 -0.76 -6.39 11.01
N GLY A 25 -0.70 -7.64 11.50
CA GLY A 25 -1.77 -8.62 11.31
C GLY A 25 -3.07 -8.31 12.05
N GLU A 26 -3.07 -7.34 13.00
CA GLU A 26 -4.29 -6.81 13.63
C GLU A 26 -4.86 -5.64 12.82
N LEU A 27 -4.04 -4.97 12.02
CA LEU A 27 -4.40 -3.84 11.17
C LEU A 27 -4.89 -4.29 9.79
N PHE A 28 -4.20 -5.28 9.19
CA PHE A 28 -4.48 -5.73 7.84
C PHE A 28 -5.08 -7.14 7.79
N ASP A 29 -6.07 -7.30 6.91
CA ASP A 29 -6.40 -8.58 6.30
C ASP A 29 -5.63 -8.74 4.99
N TYR A 30 -5.42 -9.96 4.54
CA TYR A 30 -4.79 -10.23 3.25
C TYR A 30 -5.61 -11.21 2.41
N GLU A 31 -5.58 -10.99 1.10
CA GLU A 31 -6.16 -11.88 0.10
C GLU A 31 -5.06 -12.44 -0.78
N GLN A 32 -5.21 -13.69 -1.18
CA GLN A 32 -4.31 -14.34 -2.12
C GLN A 32 -4.58 -13.83 -3.54
N PRO A 33 -3.55 -13.61 -4.36
CA PRO A 33 -3.70 -13.00 -5.68
C PRO A 33 -4.22 -13.95 -6.77
N GLN A 34 -4.34 -15.26 -6.52
CA GLN A 34 -4.65 -16.29 -7.51
C GLN A 34 -5.83 -15.96 -8.42
N PRO A 35 -6.98 -15.44 -7.93
CA PRO A 35 -8.11 -15.09 -8.79
C PRO A 35 -7.80 -13.97 -9.80
N TYR A 36 -6.79 -13.15 -9.53
CA TYR A 36 -6.45 -11.94 -10.27
C TYR A 36 -5.20 -12.08 -11.13
N ILE A 37 -4.56 -13.26 -11.14
CA ILE A 37 -3.36 -13.48 -11.96
C ILE A 37 -3.77 -13.50 -13.43
N VAL A 38 -3.05 -12.69 -14.24
CA VAL A 38 -3.20 -12.67 -15.68
C VAL A 38 -2.79 -14.03 -16.27
N ARG A 39 -3.58 -14.56 -17.19
CA ARG A 39 -3.33 -15.85 -17.85
C ARG A 39 -2.51 -15.69 -19.11
N GLY A 40 -2.82 -14.66 -19.88
CA GLY A 40 -2.12 -14.34 -21.13
C GLY A 40 -0.75 -13.71 -20.90
N THR A 41 0.05 -13.70 -21.96
CA THR A 41 1.35 -13.04 -22.01
C THR A 41 1.38 -11.89 -23.02
N GLU A 42 0.25 -11.65 -23.69
CA GLU A 42 0.10 -10.56 -24.65
C GLU A 42 -0.31 -9.30 -23.90
N TYR A 43 0.51 -8.27 -24.02
CA TYR A 43 0.28 -6.95 -23.42
C TYR A 43 0.28 -5.91 -24.53
N ASP A 44 -0.65 -4.95 -24.47
CA ASP A 44 -0.74 -3.84 -25.41
C ASP A 44 -1.22 -2.60 -24.69
N ASP A 45 -0.61 -1.45 -24.93
CA ASP A 45 -0.94 -0.19 -24.25
C ASP A 45 -2.36 0.31 -24.54
N SER A 46 -3.00 -0.21 -25.60
CA SER A 46 -4.41 0.07 -25.91
C SER A 46 -5.42 -0.72 -25.06
N PHE A 47 -4.96 -1.75 -24.34
CA PHE A 47 -5.84 -2.56 -23.51
C PHE A 47 -6.22 -1.84 -22.20
N PRO A 48 -7.42 -2.10 -21.66
CA PRO A 48 -7.95 -1.27 -20.58
C PRO A 48 -7.43 -1.61 -19.17
N THR A 49 -6.94 -2.83 -18.94
CA THR A 49 -6.67 -3.32 -17.59
C THR A 49 -5.15 -3.44 -17.35
N PRO A 50 -4.58 -2.65 -16.43
CA PRO A 50 -3.16 -2.78 -16.09
C PRO A 50 -2.86 -4.10 -15.39
N VAL A 51 -1.69 -4.65 -15.70
CA VAL A 51 -1.12 -5.83 -15.04
C VAL A 51 0.03 -5.37 -14.17
N LEU A 52 -0.13 -5.54 -12.87
CA LEU A 52 0.79 -5.01 -11.87
C LEU A 52 1.74 -6.10 -11.37
N THR A 53 2.93 -5.64 -10.99
CA THR A 53 3.90 -6.39 -10.21
C THR A 53 4.20 -5.63 -8.93
N ALA A 54 4.90 -6.25 -7.99
CA ALA A 54 5.40 -5.55 -6.82
C ALA A 54 6.88 -5.15 -6.95
N GLY A 55 7.50 -5.42 -8.10
CA GLY A 55 8.91 -5.09 -8.39
C GLY A 55 9.11 -3.64 -8.84
N GLN A 56 10.33 -3.35 -9.30
CA GLN A 56 10.72 -2.00 -9.77
C GLN A 56 9.85 -1.49 -10.94
N SER A 57 9.45 -2.37 -11.86
CA SER A 57 8.48 -2.06 -12.90
C SER A 57 7.08 -2.37 -12.40
N PHE A 58 6.47 -1.42 -11.70
CA PHE A 58 5.16 -1.61 -11.06
C PHE A 58 4.07 -2.00 -12.08
N VAL A 59 3.99 -1.32 -13.22
CA VAL A 59 3.11 -1.68 -14.33
C VAL A 59 3.91 -2.48 -15.34
N LEU A 60 3.54 -3.74 -15.56
CA LEU A 60 4.17 -4.63 -16.53
C LEU A 60 3.65 -4.36 -17.96
N GLY A 61 2.40 -3.98 -18.08
CA GLY A 61 1.69 -3.72 -19.31
C GLY A 61 0.18 -3.76 -19.08
N TYR A 62 -0.59 -3.84 -20.16
CA TYR A 62 -2.06 -3.87 -20.07
C TYR A 62 -2.61 -5.13 -20.76
N THR A 63 -3.74 -5.64 -20.26
CA THR A 63 -4.40 -6.84 -20.79
C THR A 63 -5.86 -6.55 -21.17
N ASN A 64 -6.35 -7.32 -22.15
CA ASN A 64 -7.77 -7.29 -22.54
C ASN A 64 -8.62 -8.37 -21.83
N GLU A 65 -8.05 -9.08 -20.85
CA GLU A 65 -8.81 -10.04 -20.06
C GLU A 65 -9.94 -9.34 -19.29
N LYS A 66 -11.15 -9.91 -19.37
CA LYS A 66 -12.36 -9.33 -18.73
C LYS A 66 -12.71 -9.98 -17.39
N GLN A 67 -12.09 -11.11 -17.06
CA GLN A 67 -12.35 -11.86 -15.83
C GLN A 67 -11.15 -11.78 -14.88
N GLY A 68 -11.43 -11.94 -13.58
CA GLY A 68 -10.40 -11.93 -12.56
C GLY A 68 -9.69 -10.60 -12.46
N ILE A 69 -10.43 -9.50 -12.53
CA ILE A 69 -9.95 -8.14 -12.28
C ILE A 69 -10.21 -7.83 -10.81
N LYS A 70 -9.19 -7.37 -10.08
CA LYS A 70 -9.36 -6.81 -8.74
C LYS A 70 -9.95 -5.42 -8.88
N MET A 71 -11.17 -5.24 -8.40
CA MET A 71 -11.92 -3.98 -8.51
C MET A 71 -11.56 -3.04 -7.36
N ALA A 72 -10.31 -2.56 -7.34
CA ALA A 72 -9.94 -1.48 -6.43
C ALA A 72 -10.48 -0.13 -6.92
N SER A 73 -10.74 0.77 -5.99
CA SER A 73 -11.21 2.14 -6.25
C SER A 73 -10.70 3.07 -5.14
N PRO A 74 -10.83 4.40 -5.30
CA PRO A 74 -10.47 5.34 -4.23
C PRO A 74 -11.20 5.08 -2.90
N GLU A 75 -12.44 4.55 -2.95
CA GLU A 75 -13.23 4.18 -1.77
C GLU A 75 -12.85 2.81 -1.20
N HIS A 76 -12.29 1.95 -2.05
CA HIS A 76 -11.88 0.58 -1.72
C HIS A 76 -10.48 0.27 -2.25
N PRO A 77 -9.46 0.98 -1.78
CA PRO A 77 -8.10 0.76 -2.24
C PRO A 77 -7.51 -0.53 -1.67
N VAL A 78 -6.45 -0.99 -2.33
CA VAL A 78 -5.72 -2.21 -1.98
C VAL A 78 -4.23 -1.90 -1.93
N ILE A 79 -3.52 -2.48 -0.99
CA ILE A 79 -2.06 -2.43 -0.96
C ILE A 79 -1.53 -3.75 -1.51
N ILE A 80 -0.76 -3.68 -2.60
CA ILE A 80 0.01 -4.81 -3.09
C ILE A 80 1.28 -4.92 -2.24
N PHE A 81 1.52 -6.08 -1.65
CA PHE A 81 2.72 -6.38 -0.86
C PHE A 81 3.48 -7.54 -1.49
N ASP A 82 4.75 -7.34 -1.78
CA ASP A 82 5.63 -8.40 -2.30
C ASP A 82 6.13 -9.28 -1.14
N ASP A 83 5.80 -10.55 -1.22
CA ASP A 83 6.12 -11.52 -0.17
C ASP A 83 7.63 -11.87 -0.09
N PHE A 84 8.43 -11.46 -1.07
CA PHE A 84 9.88 -11.73 -1.10
C PHE A 84 10.73 -10.47 -0.88
N THR A 85 10.38 -9.37 -1.53
CA THR A 85 11.14 -8.12 -1.44
C THR A 85 10.63 -7.18 -0.35
N THR A 86 9.44 -7.45 0.15
CA THR A 86 8.68 -6.60 1.10
C THR A 86 8.31 -5.22 0.57
N ALA A 87 8.50 -5.00 -0.74
CA ALA A 87 8.02 -3.79 -1.40
C ALA A 87 6.49 -3.71 -1.35
N SER A 88 5.95 -2.52 -1.26
CA SER A 88 4.51 -2.30 -1.21
C SER A 88 4.08 -1.13 -2.09
N HIS A 89 2.90 -1.27 -2.71
CA HIS A 89 2.30 -0.27 -3.60
C HIS A 89 0.83 -0.07 -3.26
N PHE A 90 0.43 1.18 -3.15
CA PHE A 90 -0.98 1.58 -2.98
C PHE A 90 -1.68 1.61 -4.33
N VAL A 91 -2.87 0.98 -4.44
CA VAL A 91 -3.64 0.87 -5.68
C VAL A 91 -5.10 1.20 -5.43
N ASP A 92 -5.61 2.18 -6.14
CA ASP A 92 -6.98 2.68 -6.07
C ASP A 92 -7.73 2.62 -7.41
N PHE A 93 -7.30 1.74 -8.30
CA PHE A 93 -7.89 1.49 -9.62
C PHE A 93 -7.97 -0.01 -9.92
N PRO A 94 -8.86 -0.45 -10.84
CA PRO A 94 -8.96 -1.86 -11.22
C PRO A 94 -7.70 -2.40 -11.87
N PHE A 95 -7.28 -3.62 -11.49
CA PHE A 95 -6.03 -4.21 -11.97
C PHE A 95 -6.05 -5.74 -12.00
N LYS A 96 -5.10 -6.31 -12.70
CA LYS A 96 -4.68 -7.71 -12.59
C LYS A 96 -3.22 -7.78 -12.12
N VAL A 97 -2.76 -8.94 -11.72
CA VAL A 97 -1.38 -9.13 -11.24
C VAL A 97 -0.66 -10.21 -12.01
N LYS A 98 0.67 -10.16 -12.03
CA LYS A 98 1.50 -11.15 -12.73
C LYS A 98 1.90 -12.32 -11.83
N SER A 99 2.10 -12.11 -10.55
CA SER A 99 2.79 -13.06 -9.67
C SER A 99 1.90 -13.55 -8.52
N SER A 100 2.08 -14.81 -8.14
CA SER A 100 1.53 -15.37 -6.90
C SER A 100 2.35 -15.01 -5.65
N ALA A 101 3.49 -14.34 -5.84
CA ALA A 101 4.39 -13.94 -4.76
C ALA A 101 3.98 -12.65 -4.05
N ILE A 102 2.75 -12.20 -4.27
CA ILE A 102 2.20 -10.99 -3.64
C ILE A 102 1.06 -11.32 -2.69
N LYS A 103 0.77 -10.38 -1.80
CA LYS A 103 -0.46 -10.33 -1.00
C LYS A 103 -1.19 -9.05 -1.33
N LEU A 104 -2.52 -9.12 -1.32
CA LEU A 104 -3.40 -7.97 -1.46
C LEU A 104 -3.91 -7.63 -0.06
N LEU A 105 -3.43 -6.52 0.50
CA LEU A 105 -3.75 -6.10 1.85
C LEU A 105 -4.89 -5.09 1.84
N THR A 106 -5.82 -5.25 2.77
CA THR A 106 -6.90 -4.31 3.05
C THR A 106 -7.01 -4.10 4.56
N LEU A 107 -7.68 -3.05 4.99
CA LEU A 107 -7.92 -2.85 6.42
C LEU A 107 -8.89 -3.89 6.96
N ARG A 108 -8.57 -4.42 8.16
CA ARG A 108 -9.45 -5.29 8.92
C ARG A 108 -10.64 -4.50 9.49
N ASP A 109 -10.39 -3.33 10.02
CA ASP A 109 -11.43 -2.39 10.45
C ASP A 109 -11.56 -1.25 9.43
N LYS A 110 -12.68 -1.21 8.73
CA LYS A 110 -12.96 -0.20 7.68
C LYS A 110 -13.11 1.24 8.22
N ASN A 111 -13.19 1.43 9.53
CA ASN A 111 -13.21 2.76 10.13
C ASN A 111 -11.81 3.31 10.43
N GLU A 112 -10.77 2.53 10.22
CA GLU A 112 -9.38 3.00 10.25
C GLU A 112 -8.99 3.61 8.91
N ASP A 113 -7.88 4.33 8.87
CA ASP A 113 -7.43 5.00 7.65
C ASP A 113 -6.36 4.18 6.93
N ILE A 114 -6.62 3.87 5.66
CA ILE A 114 -5.71 3.03 4.86
C ILE A 114 -4.44 3.77 4.44
N HIS A 115 -4.46 5.09 4.28
CA HIS A 115 -3.26 5.86 3.99
C HIS A 115 -2.34 5.89 5.21
N PHE A 116 -2.91 6.06 6.42
CA PHE A 116 -2.15 5.90 7.65
C PHE A 116 -1.52 4.51 7.75
N ALA A 117 -2.32 3.46 7.54
CA ALA A 117 -1.85 2.07 7.60
C ALA A 117 -0.76 1.79 6.56
N TYR A 118 -0.87 2.34 5.35
CA TYR A 118 0.16 2.23 4.31
C TYR A 118 1.47 2.90 4.73
N GLN A 119 1.41 4.08 5.32
CA GLN A 119 2.61 4.74 5.86
C GLN A 119 3.26 3.92 6.98
N VAL A 120 2.46 3.35 7.87
CA VAL A 120 2.96 2.43 8.92
C VAL A 120 3.71 1.25 8.29
N LEU A 121 3.13 0.62 7.27
CA LEU A 121 3.73 -0.52 6.56
C LEU A 121 5.06 -0.14 5.89
N GLN A 122 5.12 1.01 5.22
CA GLN A 122 6.32 1.50 4.53
C GLN A 122 7.46 1.88 5.49
N ASN A 123 7.13 2.29 6.71
CA ASN A 123 8.12 2.68 7.72
C ASN A 123 8.70 1.49 8.51
N ILE A 124 8.30 0.25 8.21
CA ILE A 124 8.92 -0.93 8.81
C ILE A 124 10.33 -1.12 8.22
N ALA A 125 11.34 -0.85 9.02
CA ALA A 125 12.75 -1.09 8.66
C ALA A 125 13.06 -2.59 8.70
N TYR A 126 12.95 -3.25 7.56
CA TYR A 126 13.24 -4.67 7.42
C TYR A 126 13.97 -4.96 6.11
N THR A 127 15.06 -5.73 6.20
CA THR A 127 15.79 -6.23 5.03
C THR A 127 15.59 -7.73 4.93
N PRO A 128 14.98 -8.26 3.86
CA PRO A 128 14.85 -9.71 3.67
C PRO A 128 16.22 -10.38 3.59
N VAL A 129 16.43 -11.43 4.38
CA VAL A 129 17.67 -12.22 4.40
C VAL A 129 17.50 -13.62 3.81
N SER A 130 16.29 -14.00 3.44
CA SER A 130 15.94 -15.32 2.92
C SER A 130 14.84 -15.22 1.86
N HIS A 131 14.65 -16.27 1.06
CA HIS A 131 13.57 -16.38 0.09
C HIS A 131 12.27 -16.92 0.72
N GLU A 132 11.95 -16.50 1.93
CA GLU A 132 10.70 -16.86 2.61
C GLU A 132 9.55 -15.96 2.17
N ARG A 133 8.33 -16.39 2.45
CA ARG A 133 7.13 -15.55 2.32
C ARG A 133 6.98 -14.69 3.57
N HIS A 134 7.37 -13.44 3.48
CA HIS A 134 7.58 -12.56 4.61
C HIS A 134 6.31 -12.07 5.31
N TRP A 135 5.16 -11.98 4.60
CA TRP A 135 3.95 -11.49 5.25
C TRP A 135 3.54 -12.36 6.44
N ILE A 136 3.33 -13.66 6.21
CA ILE A 136 2.84 -14.58 7.25
C ILE A 136 3.92 -14.86 8.29
N SER A 137 5.17 -15.05 7.86
CA SER A 137 6.27 -15.46 8.75
C SER A 137 6.82 -14.33 9.61
N LYS A 138 6.73 -13.08 9.15
CA LYS A 138 7.39 -11.92 9.79
C LYS A 138 6.46 -10.71 9.92
N PHE A 139 6.01 -10.12 8.80
CA PHE A 139 5.35 -8.81 8.81
C PHE A 139 4.09 -8.75 9.64
N ALA A 140 3.23 -9.75 9.55
CA ALA A 140 2.00 -9.82 10.37
C ALA A 140 2.28 -9.78 11.88
N THR A 141 3.48 -10.17 12.32
CA THR A 141 3.88 -10.20 13.73
C THR A 141 4.55 -8.92 14.21
N PHE A 142 5.03 -8.05 13.30
CA PHE A 142 5.65 -6.79 13.69
C PHE A 142 4.63 -5.90 14.38
N ALA A 143 5.03 -5.37 15.53
CA ALA A 143 4.24 -4.42 16.29
C ALA A 143 4.87 -3.03 16.20
N THR A 144 4.02 -2.04 16.02
CA THR A 144 4.40 -0.63 16.01
C THR A 144 3.39 0.18 16.80
N LEU A 145 3.80 1.38 17.21
CA LEU A 145 2.92 2.31 17.91
C LEU A 145 1.92 2.93 16.95
N MET A 146 0.65 2.91 17.30
CA MET A 146 -0.45 3.50 16.54
C MET A 146 -1.40 4.25 17.48
N PRO A 147 -2.05 5.34 17.04
CA PRO A 147 -3.08 6.00 17.83
C PRO A 147 -4.20 5.04 18.25
N GLU A 148 -4.66 5.14 19.47
CA GLU A 148 -5.92 4.48 19.90
C GLU A 148 -7.13 5.18 19.23
N CYS A 149 -7.03 6.48 19.01
CA CYS A 149 -8.07 7.31 18.41
C CYS A 149 -8.07 7.21 16.88
N LYS A 150 -9.16 6.69 16.30
CA LYS A 150 -9.32 6.57 14.86
C LYS A 150 -9.31 7.91 14.12
N SER A 151 -9.86 8.96 14.72
CA SER A 151 -9.83 10.30 14.13
C SER A 151 -8.42 10.87 14.01
N GLU A 152 -7.50 10.49 14.91
CA GLU A 152 -6.09 10.84 14.77
C GLU A 152 -5.43 10.07 13.62
N MET A 153 -5.71 8.76 13.48
CA MET A 153 -5.25 7.98 12.32
C MET A 153 -5.71 8.61 11.00
N GLN A 154 -6.99 9.01 10.94
CA GLN A 154 -7.56 9.69 9.76
C GLN A 154 -6.90 11.03 9.49
N ALA A 155 -6.63 11.84 10.52
CA ALA A 155 -5.96 13.12 10.36
C ALA A 155 -4.53 12.94 9.81
N ILE A 156 -3.78 11.96 10.33
CA ILE A 156 -2.42 11.64 9.87
C ILE A 156 -2.48 11.10 8.43
N GLY A 157 -3.36 10.13 8.14
CA GLY A 157 -3.49 9.52 6.82
C GLY A 157 -3.88 10.53 5.76
N HIS A 158 -4.84 11.41 6.04
CA HIS A 158 -5.23 12.48 5.14
C HIS A 158 -4.08 13.47 4.87
N PHE A 159 -3.33 13.86 5.90
CA PHE A 159 -2.15 14.71 5.74
C PHE A 159 -1.10 14.07 4.84
N MET A 160 -0.78 12.79 5.07
CA MET A 160 0.22 12.06 4.28
C MET A 160 -0.24 11.86 2.83
N SER A 161 -1.51 11.50 2.59
CA SER A 161 -2.08 11.38 1.25
C SER A 161 -2.03 12.70 0.47
N ASN A 162 -2.30 13.82 1.12
CA ASN A 162 -2.18 15.15 0.51
C ASN A 162 -0.73 15.47 0.13
N LEU A 163 0.25 15.14 0.98
CA LEU A 163 1.67 15.31 0.67
C LEU A 163 2.09 14.47 -0.54
N ASP A 164 1.70 13.21 -0.62
CA ASP A 164 1.99 12.32 -1.74
C ASP A 164 1.38 12.86 -3.05
N GLY A 165 0.17 13.40 -2.99
CA GLY A 165 -0.50 14.09 -4.10
C GLY A 165 0.30 15.30 -4.59
N LEU A 166 0.77 16.15 -3.68
CA LEU A 166 1.57 17.33 -4.00
C LEU A 166 2.93 16.94 -4.61
N ILE A 167 3.60 15.92 -4.07
CA ILE A 167 4.87 15.40 -4.59
C ILE A 167 4.68 14.91 -6.03
N THR A 168 3.63 14.12 -6.27
CA THR A 168 3.31 13.57 -7.60
C THR A 168 3.04 14.69 -8.62
N LEU A 169 2.25 15.69 -8.25
CA LEU A 169 1.96 16.86 -9.11
C LEU A 169 3.23 17.64 -9.42
N HIS A 170 4.10 17.84 -8.45
CA HIS A 170 5.37 18.54 -8.64
C HIS A 170 6.32 17.76 -9.58
N GLN A 171 6.40 16.46 -9.42
CA GLN A 171 7.20 15.59 -10.30
C GLN A 171 6.69 15.63 -11.75
N ARG A 172 5.37 15.55 -11.97
CA ARG A 172 4.77 15.66 -13.33
C ARG A 172 5.06 17.02 -13.96
N LYS A 173 4.98 18.11 -13.20
CA LYS A 173 5.32 19.45 -13.68
C LYS A 173 6.78 19.54 -14.12
N ARG A 174 7.72 18.99 -13.35
CA ARG A 174 9.14 18.96 -13.71
C ARG A 174 9.41 18.21 -15.00
N LEU A 175 8.77 17.05 -15.20
CA LEU A 175 8.89 16.26 -16.44
C LEU A 175 8.35 17.02 -17.65
N SER A 176 7.19 17.67 -17.53
CA SER A 176 6.61 18.46 -18.62
C SER A 176 7.47 19.68 -19.03
N ILE A 177 8.15 20.31 -18.08
CA ILE A 177 9.09 21.41 -18.35
C ILE A 177 10.32 20.91 -19.09
N ARG A 178 10.90 19.75 -18.69
CA ARG A 178 12.05 19.14 -19.37
C ARG A 178 11.75 18.78 -20.84
N GLN A 179 10.54 18.32 -21.12
CA GLN A 179 10.13 17.97 -22.50
C GLN A 179 9.88 19.20 -23.39
N ARG A 180 9.72 20.39 -22.82
CA ARG A 180 9.48 21.65 -23.55
C ARG A 180 10.71 22.50 -23.76
N SER A 181 11.87 22.15 -23.20
CA SER A 181 13.12 22.85 -23.43
C SER A 181 13.75 22.27 -24.70
N PRO A 182 13.76 22.99 -25.84
CA PRO A 182 14.49 22.56 -27.03
C PRO A 182 15.99 22.62 -26.73
N VAL A 183 16.72 21.61 -27.19
CA VAL A 183 18.19 21.59 -27.27
C VAL A 183 18.66 22.61 -28.30
#